data_f55208007b8fb378bb19912b55d56efb
#
_entry.id   f55208007b8fb378bb19912b55d56efb
#
_cell.length_a   1.000
_cell.length_b   1.000
_cell.length_c   1.000
_cell.angle_alpha   90.00
_cell.angle_beta   90.00
_cell.angle_gamma   90.00
#
_symmetry.space_group_name_H-M   'P 1'
#
loop_
_entity.id
_entity.type
_entity.pdbx_description
1 polymer ?
#
loop_
_entity_poly.entity_id
_entity_poly.type
_entity_poly.pdbx_seq_one_letter_code
_entity_poly.pdbx_strand_id
1 'polypeptide(L)'
;MKILSWLIALVVSITFSLSSFANPKKIGYIVNYGTHEWYQNVIFGLQSRADELGIDFEVMDANLDINKQTQQAEDFMTKGVDVLIMTPVNEEGVVPILRKAKAEGMPVVLEGNPAKGMTTLFAICDYDAGYKAGDAVGRILVSRGETEARVMDVGLPLLSATVLRSLGFMEAIAKHVDAVKVHE
;
A
#
# COMPACT_ATOMS: atom_id res chain seq x y z
N MET A 1 40.72 -45.20 20.38
CA MET A 1 39.49 -44.54 20.87
C MET A 1 39.49 -43.01 20.72
N LYS A 2 40.56 -42.27 21.00
CA LYS A 2 40.59 -40.80 20.91
C LYS A 2 40.44 -40.23 19.49
N ILE A 3 40.96 -40.92 18.43
CA ILE A 3 40.86 -40.47 17.04
C ILE A 3 39.43 -40.58 16.50
N LEU A 4 38.71 -41.65 16.91
CA LEU A 4 37.32 -41.86 16.47
C LEU A 4 36.36 -40.83 17.05
N SER A 5 36.60 -40.33 18.30
CA SER A 5 35.81 -39.26 18.90
C SER A 5 36.02 -37.89 18.23
N TRP A 6 37.23 -37.63 17.71
CA TRP A 6 37.52 -36.40 16.97
C TRP A 6 36.87 -36.39 15.59
N LEU A 7 36.79 -37.51 14.91
CA LEU A 7 36.11 -37.65 13.62
C LEU A 7 34.59 -37.48 13.76
N ILE A 8 33.98 -38.00 14.82
CA ILE A 8 32.56 -37.84 15.10
C ILE A 8 32.22 -36.37 15.43
N ALA A 9 33.07 -35.69 16.22
CA ALA A 9 32.91 -34.27 16.54
C ALA A 9 33.01 -33.40 15.29
N LEU A 10 33.90 -33.68 14.34
CA LEU A 10 34.05 -32.95 13.08
C LEU A 10 32.84 -33.16 12.17
N VAL A 11 32.28 -34.34 12.05
CA VAL A 11 31.08 -34.64 11.24
C VAL A 11 29.84 -33.92 11.82
N VAL A 12 29.66 -33.92 13.13
CA VAL A 12 28.56 -33.21 13.80
C VAL A 12 28.68 -31.68 13.62
N SER A 13 29.89 -31.12 13.63
CA SER A 13 30.08 -29.68 13.37
C SER A 13 29.76 -29.28 11.92
N ILE A 14 30.02 -30.14 10.94
CA ILE A 14 29.72 -29.89 9.52
C ILE A 14 28.20 -29.96 9.26
N THR A 15 27.49 -30.88 9.92
CA THR A 15 26.02 -31.00 9.76
C THR A 15 25.27 -29.83 10.38
N PHE A 16 25.83 -29.18 11.42
CA PHE A 16 25.20 -27.98 12.03
C PHE A 16 25.35 -26.71 11.17
N SER A 17 26.34 -26.66 10.29
CA SER A 17 26.58 -25.50 9.42
C SER A 17 25.73 -25.48 8.14
N LEU A 18 24.97 -26.55 7.86
CA LEU A 18 24.12 -26.68 6.65
C LEU A 18 22.67 -26.20 6.88
N SER A 19 22.33 -25.70 8.05
CA SER A 19 20.92 -25.45 8.44
C SER A 19 20.45 -24.01 8.23
N SER A 20 21.06 -23.20 7.38
CA SER A 20 20.64 -21.80 7.21
C SER A 20 20.57 -21.32 5.76
N PHE A 21 20.18 -22.16 4.83
CA PHE A 21 19.55 -21.64 3.62
C PHE A 21 18.05 -21.54 3.89
N ALA A 22 17.66 -20.58 4.72
CA ALA A 22 16.27 -20.18 4.75
C ALA A 22 15.92 -19.73 3.33
N ASN A 23 14.90 -20.33 2.70
CA ASN A 23 14.40 -19.83 1.43
C ASN A 23 14.17 -18.32 1.55
N PRO A 24 14.57 -17.53 0.55
CA PRO A 24 14.32 -16.10 0.59
C PRO A 24 12.83 -15.87 0.82
N LYS A 25 12.49 -14.92 1.67
CA LYS A 25 11.10 -14.51 1.86
C LYS A 25 10.53 -14.02 0.55
N LYS A 26 9.26 -14.33 0.30
CA LYS A 26 8.56 -13.94 -0.91
C LYS A 26 7.46 -12.94 -0.60
N ILE A 27 7.45 -11.82 -1.30
CA ILE A 27 6.42 -10.80 -1.18
C ILE A 27 5.77 -10.59 -2.54
N GLY A 28 4.44 -10.72 -2.59
CA GLY A 28 3.64 -10.30 -3.73
C GLY A 28 3.08 -8.90 -3.52
N TYR A 29 3.11 -8.06 -4.55
CA TYR A 29 2.43 -6.76 -4.54
C TYR A 29 1.43 -6.68 -5.69
N ILE A 30 0.17 -6.36 -5.39
CA ILE A 30 -0.86 -6.08 -6.38
C ILE A 30 -1.19 -4.60 -6.33
N VAL A 31 -0.74 -3.88 -7.35
CA VAL A 31 -1.09 -2.47 -7.53
C VAL A 31 -2.43 -2.33 -8.25
N ASN A 32 -3.24 -1.34 -7.87
CA ASN A 32 -4.55 -1.12 -8.49
C ASN A 32 -4.44 -0.48 -9.89
N TYR A 33 -3.46 0.42 -10.11
CA TYR A 33 -3.26 1.13 -11.37
C TYR A 33 -1.77 1.45 -11.58
N GLY A 34 -1.04 0.45 -12.07
CA GLY A 34 0.42 0.46 -12.14
C GLY A 34 1.04 1.49 -13.09
N THR A 35 0.30 2.04 -14.05
CA THR A 35 0.81 3.06 -14.97
C THR A 35 0.88 4.48 -14.36
N HIS A 36 0.27 4.70 -13.20
CA HIS A 36 0.31 5.99 -12.52
C HIS A 36 1.67 6.23 -11.86
N GLU A 37 2.23 7.44 -12.00
CA GLU A 37 3.57 7.81 -11.50
C GLU A 37 3.74 7.53 -9.99
N TRP A 38 2.72 7.79 -9.18
CA TRP A 38 2.74 7.47 -7.75
C TRP A 38 3.06 6.00 -7.50
N TYR A 39 2.34 5.10 -8.16
CA TYR A 39 2.53 3.66 -7.98
C TYR A 39 3.84 3.15 -8.57
N GLN A 40 4.34 3.77 -9.63
CA GLN A 40 5.69 3.47 -10.14
C GLN A 40 6.75 3.77 -9.08
N ASN A 41 6.63 4.90 -8.37
CA ASN A 41 7.54 5.25 -7.27
C ASN A 41 7.40 4.29 -6.08
N VAL A 42 6.18 3.88 -5.72
CA VAL A 42 5.94 2.86 -4.67
C VAL A 42 6.58 1.52 -5.06
N ILE A 43 6.35 1.05 -6.28
CA ILE A 43 6.96 -0.19 -6.81
C ILE A 43 8.49 -0.10 -6.75
N PHE A 44 9.07 0.99 -7.24
CA PHE A 44 10.50 1.21 -7.22
C PHE A 44 11.08 1.14 -5.79
N GLY A 45 10.44 1.82 -4.84
CA GLY A 45 10.86 1.81 -3.43
C GLY A 45 10.77 0.43 -2.80
N LEU A 46 9.69 -0.30 -3.04
CA LEU A 46 9.50 -1.66 -2.53
C LEU A 46 10.51 -2.64 -3.15
N GLN A 47 10.73 -2.59 -4.48
CA GLN A 47 11.71 -3.42 -5.16
C GLN A 47 13.12 -3.16 -4.65
N SER A 48 13.53 -1.88 -4.59
CA SER A 48 14.86 -1.50 -4.10
C SER A 48 15.11 -2.04 -2.68
N ARG A 49 14.10 -1.95 -1.80
CA ARG A 49 14.24 -2.46 -0.44
C ARG A 49 14.22 -3.99 -0.36
N ALA A 50 13.45 -4.64 -1.23
CA ALA A 50 13.45 -6.09 -1.33
C ALA A 50 14.82 -6.62 -1.79
N ASP A 51 15.43 -5.98 -2.79
CA ASP A 51 16.76 -6.33 -3.30
C ASP A 51 17.83 -6.20 -2.19
N GLU A 52 17.81 -5.11 -1.42
CA GLU A 52 18.72 -4.90 -0.29
C GLU A 52 18.60 -5.99 0.79
N LEU A 53 17.39 -6.51 0.99
CA LEU A 53 17.09 -7.51 2.02
C LEU A 53 17.17 -8.96 1.51
N GLY A 54 17.43 -9.17 0.21
CA GLY A 54 17.43 -10.49 -0.40
C GLY A 54 16.03 -11.14 -0.40
N ILE A 55 14.98 -10.33 -0.56
CA ILE A 55 13.58 -10.75 -0.63
C ILE A 55 13.18 -10.94 -2.08
N ASP A 56 12.52 -12.07 -2.40
CA ASP A 56 11.89 -12.29 -3.69
C ASP A 56 10.60 -11.45 -3.78
N PHE A 57 10.57 -10.48 -4.69
CA PHE A 57 9.49 -9.51 -4.81
C PHE A 57 8.87 -9.56 -6.21
N GLU A 58 7.58 -9.80 -6.28
CA GLU A 58 6.84 -9.86 -7.55
C GLU A 58 5.68 -8.85 -7.54
N VAL A 59 5.48 -8.16 -8.66
CA VAL A 59 4.42 -7.15 -8.82
C VAL A 59 3.43 -7.59 -9.89
N MET A 60 2.15 -7.43 -9.62
CA MET A 60 1.04 -7.58 -10.57
C MET A 60 0.19 -6.31 -10.60
N ASP A 61 -0.32 -5.94 -11.79
CA ASP A 61 -1.17 -4.76 -11.98
C ASP A 61 -2.61 -5.19 -12.22
N ALA A 62 -3.51 -4.77 -11.36
CA ALA A 62 -4.94 -5.05 -11.49
C ALA A 62 -5.62 -4.19 -12.56
N ASN A 63 -5.00 -3.07 -12.95
CA ASN A 63 -5.53 -2.15 -13.96
C ASN A 63 -6.99 -1.72 -13.66
N LEU A 64 -7.28 -1.39 -12.41
CA LEU A 64 -8.60 -0.98 -11.90
C LEU A 64 -9.70 -2.05 -12.03
N ASP A 65 -9.35 -3.31 -12.28
CA ASP A 65 -10.30 -4.43 -12.36
C ASP A 65 -10.24 -5.27 -11.07
N ILE A 66 -11.34 -5.27 -10.31
CA ILE A 66 -11.46 -6.01 -9.05
C ILE A 66 -11.44 -7.54 -9.26
N ASN A 67 -11.96 -8.03 -10.39
CA ASN A 67 -11.94 -9.47 -10.69
C ASN A 67 -10.52 -9.93 -10.98
N LYS A 68 -9.77 -9.13 -11.76
CA LYS A 68 -8.34 -9.35 -12.01
C LYS A 68 -7.54 -9.29 -10.72
N GLN A 69 -7.80 -8.30 -9.84
CA GLN A 69 -7.17 -8.22 -8.53
C GLN A 69 -7.41 -9.47 -7.69
N THR A 70 -8.66 -9.97 -7.70
CA THR A 70 -9.01 -11.20 -6.97
C THR A 70 -8.23 -12.40 -7.49
N GLN A 71 -8.17 -12.59 -8.81
CA GLN A 71 -7.42 -13.69 -9.44
C GLN A 71 -5.92 -13.60 -9.12
N GLN A 72 -5.34 -12.41 -9.22
CA GLN A 72 -3.92 -12.18 -8.89
C GLN A 72 -3.60 -12.49 -7.43
N ALA A 73 -4.51 -12.18 -6.50
CA ALA A 73 -4.34 -12.52 -5.10
C ALA A 73 -4.36 -14.04 -4.90
N GLU A 74 -5.25 -14.76 -5.58
CA GLU A 74 -5.31 -16.22 -5.57
C GLU A 74 -4.05 -16.85 -6.19
N ASP A 75 -3.52 -16.26 -7.24
CA ASP A 75 -2.25 -16.67 -7.85
C ASP A 75 -1.07 -16.55 -6.85
N PHE A 76 -0.99 -15.43 -6.11
CA PHE A 76 0.03 -15.25 -5.07
C PHE A 76 -0.13 -16.22 -3.90
N MET A 77 -1.37 -16.52 -3.47
CA MET A 77 -1.65 -17.54 -2.47
C MET A 77 -1.14 -18.90 -2.96
N THR A 78 -1.42 -19.25 -4.20
CA THR A 78 -0.98 -20.52 -4.82
C THR A 78 0.54 -20.59 -4.96
N LYS A 79 1.20 -19.47 -5.29
CA LYS A 79 2.66 -19.34 -5.36
C LYS A 79 3.32 -19.42 -3.97
N GLY A 80 2.54 -19.34 -2.90
CA GLY A 80 3.01 -19.41 -1.52
C GLY A 80 3.88 -18.21 -1.13
N VAL A 81 3.44 -16.97 -1.43
CA VAL A 81 4.10 -15.78 -0.92
C VAL A 81 3.94 -15.69 0.60
N ASP A 82 4.95 -15.20 1.30
CA ASP A 82 4.91 -15.04 2.76
C ASP A 82 4.03 -13.84 3.19
N VAL A 83 3.94 -12.81 2.34
CA VAL A 83 3.16 -11.59 2.58
C VAL A 83 2.59 -11.11 1.26
N LEU A 84 1.33 -10.70 1.29
CA LEU A 84 0.70 -9.97 0.19
C LEU A 84 0.60 -8.49 0.54
N ILE A 85 1.16 -7.63 -0.30
CA ILE A 85 0.90 -6.19 -0.29
C ILE A 85 -0.16 -5.92 -1.37
N MET A 86 -1.12 -5.06 -1.10
CA MET A 86 -2.17 -4.76 -2.07
C MET A 86 -2.65 -3.31 -1.95
N THR A 87 -2.72 -2.61 -3.08
CA THR A 87 -3.48 -1.37 -3.20
C THR A 87 -4.89 -1.73 -3.66
N PRO A 88 -5.92 -1.57 -2.83
CA PRO A 88 -7.28 -1.94 -3.20
C PRO A 88 -7.78 -1.19 -4.45
N VAL A 89 -8.37 -1.89 -5.41
CA VAL A 89 -9.17 -1.27 -6.47
C VAL A 89 -10.43 -0.68 -5.86
N ASN A 90 -11.02 -1.41 -4.90
CA ASN A 90 -12.23 -1.02 -4.19
C ASN A 90 -12.22 -1.69 -2.82
N GLU A 91 -12.51 -0.93 -1.79
CA GLU A 91 -12.39 -1.34 -0.38
C GLU A 91 -13.33 -2.49 -0.01
N GLU A 92 -14.54 -2.50 -0.54
CA GLU A 92 -15.52 -3.56 -0.29
C GLU A 92 -15.20 -4.82 -1.09
N GLY A 93 -14.75 -4.65 -2.34
CA GLY A 93 -14.42 -5.74 -3.25
C GLY A 93 -13.24 -6.60 -2.79
N VAL A 94 -12.30 -6.02 -2.04
CA VAL A 94 -11.14 -6.79 -1.52
C VAL A 94 -11.44 -7.56 -0.23
N VAL A 95 -12.56 -7.31 0.45
CA VAL A 95 -12.90 -7.99 1.71
C VAL A 95 -12.96 -9.53 1.59
N PRO A 96 -13.51 -10.12 0.51
CA PRO A 96 -13.46 -11.58 0.32
C PRO A 96 -12.03 -12.10 0.20
N ILE A 97 -11.14 -11.38 -0.51
CA ILE A 97 -9.73 -11.71 -0.65
C ILE A 97 -9.04 -11.72 0.72
N LEU A 98 -9.23 -10.66 1.51
CA LEU A 98 -8.65 -10.53 2.85
C LEU A 98 -9.11 -11.63 3.80
N ARG A 99 -10.39 -12.03 3.69
CA ARG A 99 -10.93 -13.16 4.46
C ARG A 99 -10.27 -14.48 4.08
N LYS A 100 -10.09 -14.73 2.79
CA LYS A 100 -9.43 -15.95 2.28
C LYS A 100 -7.97 -16.00 2.73
N ALA A 101 -7.21 -14.92 2.51
CA ALA A 101 -5.82 -14.80 2.95
C ALA A 101 -5.66 -15.07 4.45
N LYS A 102 -6.55 -14.48 5.28
CA LYS A 102 -6.56 -14.72 6.72
C LYS A 102 -6.82 -16.18 7.09
N ALA A 103 -7.73 -16.85 6.37
CA ALA A 103 -8.00 -18.28 6.60
C ALA A 103 -6.81 -19.17 6.29
N GLU A 104 -5.98 -18.77 5.32
CA GLU A 104 -4.75 -19.44 4.93
C GLU A 104 -3.52 -18.99 5.76
N GLY A 105 -3.70 -18.08 6.72
CA GLY A 105 -2.63 -17.58 7.57
C GLY A 105 -1.69 -16.60 6.87
N MET A 106 -2.04 -16.11 5.68
CA MET A 106 -1.23 -15.17 4.91
C MET A 106 -1.53 -13.73 5.36
N PRO A 107 -0.54 -12.98 5.86
CA PRO A 107 -0.73 -11.57 6.21
C PRO A 107 -0.89 -10.70 4.96
N VAL A 108 -1.84 -9.75 5.03
CA VAL A 108 -2.07 -8.77 3.98
C VAL A 108 -1.83 -7.36 4.49
N VAL A 109 -0.92 -6.66 3.82
CA VAL A 109 -0.63 -5.24 4.05
C VAL A 109 -1.36 -4.44 2.98
N LEU A 110 -2.24 -3.54 3.38
CA LEU A 110 -2.87 -2.63 2.41
C LEU A 110 -2.04 -1.35 2.23
N GLU A 111 -2.01 -0.85 1.02
CA GLU A 111 -1.46 0.45 0.65
C GLU A 111 -2.61 1.39 0.28
N GLY A 112 -2.55 2.63 0.80
CA GLY A 112 -3.50 3.69 0.49
C GLY A 112 -4.78 3.61 1.30
N ASN A 113 -5.68 2.69 0.98
CA ASN A 113 -7.01 2.63 1.57
C ASN A 113 -7.20 1.43 2.52
N PRO A 114 -7.83 1.64 3.70
CA PRO A 114 -8.13 0.56 4.62
C PRO A 114 -9.29 -0.32 4.13
N ALA A 115 -9.23 -1.63 4.43
CA ALA A 115 -10.38 -2.51 4.27
C ALA A 115 -10.48 -3.51 5.42
N LYS A 116 -11.71 -3.95 5.71
CA LYS A 116 -11.97 -4.86 6.82
C LYS A 116 -11.28 -6.21 6.63
N GLY A 117 -10.44 -6.58 7.58
CA GLY A 117 -9.74 -7.87 7.57
C GLY A 117 -8.26 -7.78 7.15
N MET A 118 -7.75 -6.60 6.82
CA MET A 118 -6.32 -6.38 6.60
C MET A 118 -5.51 -6.68 7.86
N THR A 119 -4.23 -7.01 7.70
CA THR A 119 -3.31 -7.18 8.82
C THR A 119 -2.78 -5.83 9.29
N THR A 120 -2.38 -4.99 8.35
CA THR A 120 -1.92 -3.62 8.60
C THR A 120 -2.11 -2.74 7.36
N LEU A 121 -1.93 -1.44 7.55
CA LEU A 121 -2.05 -0.42 6.52
C LEU A 121 -0.81 0.48 6.54
N PHE A 122 -0.31 0.83 5.37
CA PHE A 122 0.50 2.03 5.22
C PHE A 122 -0.18 2.98 4.24
N ALA A 123 -0.37 4.21 4.65
CA ALA A 123 -1.08 5.21 3.87
C ALA A 123 -0.69 6.62 4.29
N ILE A 124 -0.94 7.58 3.41
CA ILE A 124 -1.03 8.99 3.80
C ILE A 124 -2.44 9.26 4.32
N CYS A 125 -2.59 10.20 5.22
CA CYS A 125 -3.91 10.69 5.62
C CYS A 125 -4.41 11.67 4.55
N ASP A 126 -5.21 11.19 3.60
CA ASP A 126 -5.69 11.97 2.45
C ASP A 126 -6.52 13.18 2.87
N TYR A 127 -7.37 13.03 3.88
CA TYR A 127 -8.12 14.14 4.45
C TYR A 127 -7.18 15.23 4.99
N ASP A 128 -6.16 14.86 5.78
CA ASP A 128 -5.17 15.80 6.32
C ASP A 128 -4.37 16.52 5.22
N ALA A 129 -4.01 15.77 4.16
CA ALA A 129 -3.31 16.34 3.02
C ALA A 129 -4.17 17.43 2.34
N GLY A 130 -5.44 17.12 2.11
CA GLY A 130 -6.42 18.10 1.60
C GLY A 130 -6.61 19.28 2.54
N TYR A 131 -6.76 19.01 3.84
CA TYR A 131 -6.95 20.06 4.85
C TYR A 131 -5.78 21.02 4.91
N LYS A 132 -4.54 20.52 4.94
CA LYS A 132 -3.33 21.38 4.92
C LYS A 132 -3.24 22.22 3.66
N ALA A 133 -3.62 21.67 2.51
CA ALA A 133 -3.65 22.43 1.25
C ALA A 133 -4.71 23.53 1.29
N GLY A 134 -5.93 23.23 1.74
CA GLY A 134 -7.02 24.20 1.88
C GLY A 134 -6.69 25.32 2.88
N ASP A 135 -6.09 24.98 4.01
CA ASP A 135 -5.63 25.95 5.01
C ASP A 135 -4.53 26.88 4.46
N ALA A 136 -3.57 26.33 3.71
CA ALA A 136 -2.52 27.13 3.08
C ALA A 136 -3.09 28.09 2.03
N VAL A 137 -4.01 27.64 1.17
CA VAL A 137 -4.68 28.49 0.17
C VAL A 137 -5.53 29.54 0.86
N GLY A 138 -6.30 29.20 1.89
CA GLY A 138 -7.10 30.13 2.66
C GLY A 138 -6.28 31.28 3.25
N ARG A 139 -5.13 30.95 3.86
CA ARG A 139 -4.20 32.00 4.36
C ARG A 139 -3.67 32.90 3.26
N ILE A 140 -3.36 32.36 2.09
CA ILE A 140 -2.91 33.15 0.94
C ILE A 140 -4.02 34.13 0.49
N LEU A 141 -5.26 33.64 0.38
CA LEU A 141 -6.40 34.49 -0.01
C LEU A 141 -6.62 35.64 0.98
N VAL A 142 -6.65 35.35 2.28
CA VAL A 142 -6.75 36.35 3.33
C VAL A 142 -5.61 37.38 3.25
N SER A 143 -4.38 36.96 3.00
CA SER A 143 -3.23 37.87 2.86
C SER A 143 -3.35 38.80 1.64
N ARG A 144 -4.17 38.41 0.65
CA ARG A 144 -4.49 39.24 -0.53
C ARG A 144 -5.73 40.10 -0.34
N GLY A 145 -6.39 40.06 0.82
CA GLY A 145 -7.62 40.77 1.11
C GLY A 145 -8.88 40.15 0.50
N GLU A 146 -8.78 38.91 0.02
CA GLU A 146 -9.93 38.18 -0.51
C GLU A 146 -10.80 37.64 0.64
N THR A 147 -12.11 37.75 0.47
CA THR A 147 -13.10 37.25 1.44
C THR A 147 -13.95 36.10 0.88
N GLU A 148 -13.88 35.89 -0.42
CA GLU A 148 -14.63 34.85 -1.14
C GLU A 148 -13.71 34.03 -2.06
N ALA A 149 -14.05 32.80 -2.30
CA ALA A 149 -13.34 31.94 -3.26
C ALA A 149 -14.29 31.02 -4.03
N ARG A 150 -14.04 30.87 -5.32
CA ARG A 150 -14.68 29.83 -6.15
C ARG A 150 -13.66 28.70 -6.37
N VAL A 151 -13.98 27.52 -5.89
CA VAL A 151 -13.09 26.34 -5.96
C VAL A 151 -13.60 25.37 -7.00
N MET A 152 -12.82 25.15 -8.06
CA MET A 152 -13.06 24.04 -8.98
C MET A 152 -12.32 22.80 -8.47
N ASP A 153 -13.06 21.74 -8.21
CA ASP A 153 -12.52 20.44 -7.77
C ASP A 153 -12.42 19.49 -8.96
N VAL A 154 -11.18 19.24 -9.41
CA VAL A 154 -10.88 18.27 -10.46
C VAL A 154 -10.43 16.97 -9.79
N GLY A 155 -11.39 16.13 -9.46
CA GLY A 155 -11.16 14.89 -8.73
C GLY A 155 -11.57 13.65 -9.52
N LEU A 156 -11.29 12.49 -8.94
CA LEU A 156 -11.76 11.20 -9.41
C LEU A 156 -12.67 10.59 -8.34
N PRO A 157 -14.00 10.80 -8.43
CA PRO A 157 -14.94 10.47 -7.35
C PRO A 157 -15.05 8.97 -7.05
N LEU A 158 -14.53 8.12 -7.93
CA LEU A 158 -14.45 6.67 -7.72
C LEU A 158 -13.34 6.26 -6.73
N LEU A 159 -12.40 7.16 -6.41
CA LEU A 159 -11.30 6.90 -5.49
C LEU A 159 -11.53 7.65 -4.18
N SER A 160 -11.66 6.90 -3.08
CA SER A 160 -11.85 7.44 -1.72
C SER A 160 -10.77 8.47 -1.35
N ALA A 161 -9.53 8.26 -1.76
CA ALA A 161 -8.42 9.18 -1.52
C ALA A 161 -8.68 10.59 -2.06
N THR A 162 -9.18 10.71 -3.30
CA THR A 162 -9.46 12.02 -3.91
C THR A 162 -10.65 12.70 -3.24
N VAL A 163 -11.68 11.92 -2.89
CA VAL A 163 -12.85 12.43 -2.15
C VAL A 163 -12.44 12.99 -0.79
N LEU A 164 -11.63 12.26 -0.03
CA LEU A 164 -11.14 12.71 1.29
C LEU A 164 -10.28 13.97 1.19
N ARG A 165 -9.41 14.07 0.18
CA ARG A 165 -8.61 15.30 -0.06
C ARG A 165 -9.51 16.49 -0.36
N SER A 166 -10.52 16.32 -1.22
CA SER A 166 -11.49 17.36 -1.55
C SER A 166 -12.25 17.83 -0.32
N LEU A 167 -12.75 16.90 0.51
CA LEU A 167 -13.45 17.23 1.75
C LEU A 167 -12.56 18.02 2.71
N GLY A 168 -11.34 17.54 2.96
CA GLY A 168 -10.40 18.24 3.83
C GLY A 168 -10.05 19.64 3.32
N PHE A 169 -9.84 19.79 2.01
CA PHE A 169 -9.56 21.08 1.37
C PHE A 169 -10.70 22.07 1.58
N MET A 170 -11.93 21.66 1.24
CA MET A 170 -13.11 22.55 1.35
C MET A 170 -13.39 22.93 2.80
N GLU A 171 -13.25 22.00 3.75
CA GLU A 171 -13.42 22.33 5.18
C GLU A 171 -12.39 23.35 5.67
N ALA A 172 -11.14 23.18 5.27
CA ALA A 172 -10.07 24.07 5.72
C ALA A 172 -10.19 25.48 5.12
N ILE A 173 -10.42 25.61 3.79
CA ILE A 173 -10.53 26.91 3.13
C ILE A 173 -11.73 27.72 3.64
N ALA A 174 -12.84 27.04 3.96
CA ALA A 174 -14.06 27.66 4.50
C ALA A 174 -13.86 28.30 5.88
N LYS A 175 -12.76 28.01 6.58
CA LYS A 175 -12.39 28.67 7.85
C LYS A 175 -11.74 30.04 7.64
N HIS A 176 -11.33 30.34 6.41
CA HIS A 176 -10.60 31.57 6.06
C HIS A 176 -11.43 32.49 5.21
N VAL A 177 -12.18 31.99 4.24
CA VAL A 177 -12.95 32.76 3.27
C VAL A 177 -14.28 32.03 2.98
N ASP A 178 -15.27 32.77 2.46
CA ASP A 178 -16.50 32.16 1.95
C ASP A 178 -16.17 31.38 0.64
N ALA A 179 -16.10 30.06 0.74
CA ALA A 179 -15.65 29.21 -0.34
C ALA A 179 -16.80 28.40 -0.93
N VAL A 180 -17.07 28.60 -2.23
CA VAL A 180 -18.10 27.89 -2.97
C VAL A 180 -17.43 26.90 -3.93
N LYS A 181 -17.76 25.61 -3.77
CA LYS A 181 -17.35 24.58 -4.71
C LYS A 181 -18.16 24.69 -5.99
N VAL A 182 -17.47 24.85 -7.12
CA VAL A 182 -18.06 24.86 -8.46
C VAL A 182 -17.89 23.47 -9.06
N HIS A 183 -18.99 22.89 -9.49
CA HIS A 183 -18.96 21.63 -10.24
C HIS A 183 -19.03 21.96 -11.74
N GLU A 184 -18.28 21.23 -12.54
CA GLU A 184 -18.60 21.06 -13.96
C GLU A 184 -19.61 19.94 -14.13
#